data_7a4e7e99085daede17181535ae9ddb1e
#
_entry.id   7a4e7e99085daede17181535ae9ddb1e
#
_cell.length_a   1.000
_cell.length_b   1.000
_cell.length_c   1.000
_cell.angle_alpha   90.00
_cell.angle_beta   90.00
_cell.angle_gamma   90.00
#
_symmetry.space_group_name_H-M   'P 1'
#
loop_
_entity.id
_entity.type
_entity.pdbx_description
1 polymer ?
#
loop_
_entity_poly.entity_id
_entity_poly.type
_entity_poly.pdbx_seq_one_letter_code
_entity_poly.pdbx_strand_id
1 'polypeptide(L)'
;MKKTLLSLVSLLPFTLLASCSSANTKLPNSGKNISAEEGRQKLANSIENTIEEDNKPLDAIGFEVNDSHSKTELTGYMKNADTSILDLNVDLTLKKGDFKAGFKGLNATDPNDIKFLLSVGSEINGSINVTSSLMPGVSMNSEYKGFYEAALGIEKKNLYFDLSNKQTYSLISQFANIDLGVDIGSLLPSSGKGKIALPFDDSFTPIGTDALTSIQEGLEEIVNVLPKDGQFKDHNKGVFSYSGELKGNALSSYLNPDEETELDPLVKLQLSADSSFEYSLIFTEDGLASFGYEYKVSGNIQVRLDPTQIEGLPTLGMNDLTLSLTMDLSSGSKFSFLTNDAVTFPAINLDDYTEITLD
;
A
#
# COMPACT_ATOMS: atom_id res chain seq x y z
N MET A 1 -9.00 19.44 6.03
CA MET A 1 -9.74 18.16 6.19
C MET A 1 -9.46 17.12 5.10
N LYS A 2 -9.60 17.41 3.80
CA LYS A 2 -9.37 16.38 2.75
C LYS A 2 -7.94 15.82 2.70
N LYS A 3 -6.90 16.60 2.93
CA LYS A 3 -5.50 16.14 2.83
C LYS A 3 -5.07 15.30 4.04
N THR A 4 -5.51 15.63 5.25
CA THR A 4 -5.11 14.95 6.49
C THR A 4 -5.85 13.62 6.68
N LEU A 5 -7.14 13.56 6.32
CA LEU A 5 -7.86 12.29 6.26
C LEU A 5 -7.30 11.38 5.16
N LEU A 6 -6.90 11.94 4.00
CA LEU A 6 -6.24 11.18 2.94
C LEU A 6 -4.88 10.63 3.38
N SER A 7 -4.10 11.36 4.18
CA SER A 7 -2.82 10.86 4.69
C SER A 7 -2.99 9.78 5.77
N LEU A 8 -3.98 9.88 6.63
CA LEU A 8 -4.32 8.83 7.60
C LEU A 8 -4.97 7.60 6.95
N VAL A 9 -5.87 7.82 5.98
CA VAL A 9 -6.49 6.75 5.19
C VAL A 9 -5.51 6.14 4.19
N SER A 10 -4.50 6.88 3.72
CA SER A 10 -3.45 6.31 2.89
C SER A 10 -2.41 5.51 3.68
N LEU A 11 -2.22 5.79 4.97
CA LEU A 11 -1.37 4.96 5.83
C LEU A 11 -2.02 3.60 6.16
N LEU A 12 -3.34 3.53 6.34
CA LEU A 12 -4.06 2.27 6.59
C LEU A 12 -3.95 1.24 5.45
N PRO A 13 -4.14 1.58 4.15
CA PRO A 13 -3.89 0.63 3.06
C PRO A 13 -2.40 0.28 2.91
N PHE A 14 -1.47 1.22 3.18
CA PHE A 14 -0.04 0.93 3.18
C PHE A 14 0.35 -0.04 4.30
N THR A 15 -0.28 0.02 5.47
CA THR A 15 -0.04 -0.96 6.54
C THR A 15 -0.61 -2.34 6.23
N LEU A 16 -1.67 -2.43 5.44
CA LEU A 16 -2.27 -3.71 5.01
C LEU A 16 -1.64 -4.28 3.73
N LEU A 17 -1.06 -3.42 2.87
CA LEU A 17 -0.43 -3.82 1.61
C LEU A 17 1.09 -3.89 1.69
N ALA A 18 1.69 -3.32 2.73
CA ALA A 18 3.12 -3.12 2.83
C ALA A 18 3.74 -4.11 3.79
N SER A 19 3.74 -5.36 3.42
CA SER A 19 4.53 -6.34 4.16
C SER A 19 5.43 -7.09 3.20
N CYS A 20 6.76 -6.81 3.17
CA CYS A 20 7.58 -7.58 2.24
C CYS A 20 9.09 -7.39 2.36
N SER A 21 9.86 -8.43 2.30
CA SER A 21 11.32 -8.34 2.25
C SER A 21 11.97 -9.20 1.16
N SER A 22 13.10 -8.70 0.76
CA SER A 22 14.29 -9.24 0.07
C SER A 22 14.25 -9.40 -1.44
N ALA A 23 14.58 -8.33 -2.15
CA ALA A 23 15.43 -8.47 -3.30
C ALA A 23 16.89 -8.49 -2.79
N ASN A 24 17.61 -9.56 -3.07
CA ASN A 24 19.00 -9.71 -2.69
C ASN A 24 19.94 -8.91 -3.58
N THR A 25 19.81 -7.58 -3.65
CA THR A 25 20.93 -6.78 -4.10
C THR A 25 21.95 -6.77 -2.96
N LYS A 26 22.84 -7.74 -2.99
CA LYS A 26 23.90 -7.91 -2.00
C LYS A 26 24.85 -6.74 -2.14
N LEU A 27 24.88 -5.86 -1.14
CA LEU A 27 25.88 -4.79 -1.10
C LEU A 27 27.28 -5.42 -1.12
N PRO A 28 28.18 -4.99 -2.01
CA PRO A 28 29.53 -5.58 -2.13
C PRO A 28 30.38 -5.43 -0.87
N ASN A 29 30.11 -4.39 -0.08
CA ASN A 29 30.82 -4.08 1.18
C ASN A 29 29.98 -3.09 2.02
N SER A 30 30.51 -2.64 3.18
CA SER A 30 29.84 -1.69 4.08
C SER A 30 29.65 -0.29 3.50
N GLY A 31 30.30 0.01 2.37
CA GLY A 31 30.24 1.31 1.71
C GLY A 31 31.06 2.40 2.41
N LYS A 32 31.42 3.41 1.63
CA LYS A 32 32.07 4.65 2.07
C LYS A 32 31.07 5.80 1.94
N ASN A 33 30.97 6.64 2.96
CA ASN A 33 30.12 7.82 2.90
C ASN A 33 30.56 8.76 1.76
N ILE A 34 29.60 9.25 1.01
CA ILE A 34 29.78 10.29 0.00
C ILE A 34 28.93 11.52 0.37
N SER A 35 29.20 12.65 -0.25
CA SER A 35 28.42 13.87 0.02
C SER A 35 26.98 13.72 -0.46
N ALA A 36 26.05 14.46 0.15
CA ALA A 36 24.67 14.47 -0.26
C ALA A 36 24.48 14.96 -1.71
N GLU A 37 25.29 15.93 -2.14
CA GLU A 37 25.28 16.46 -3.50
C GLU A 37 25.72 15.38 -4.51
N GLU A 38 26.87 14.73 -4.27
CA GLU A 38 27.34 13.62 -5.10
C GLU A 38 26.34 12.47 -5.15
N GLY A 39 25.79 12.09 -3.99
CA GLY A 39 24.82 11.01 -3.89
C GLY A 39 23.53 11.29 -4.64
N ARG A 40 23.00 12.50 -4.55
CA ARG A 40 21.79 12.92 -5.31
C ARG A 40 22.06 12.96 -6.82
N GLN A 41 23.23 13.42 -7.25
CA GLN A 41 23.59 13.40 -8.67
C GLN A 41 23.67 11.97 -9.20
N LYS A 42 24.30 11.05 -8.46
CA LYS A 42 24.36 9.64 -8.84
C LYS A 42 22.98 8.99 -8.88
N LEU A 43 22.08 9.34 -7.95
CA LEU A 43 20.72 8.86 -7.95
C LEU A 43 19.93 9.38 -9.14
N ALA A 44 20.04 10.66 -9.47
CA ALA A 44 19.39 11.24 -10.65
C ALA A 44 19.82 10.53 -11.94
N ASN A 45 21.13 10.31 -12.11
CA ASN A 45 21.66 9.56 -13.25
C ASN A 45 21.14 8.11 -13.29
N SER A 46 21.04 7.45 -12.13
CA SER A 46 20.48 6.10 -12.02
C SER A 46 19.00 6.06 -12.44
N ILE A 47 18.21 7.06 -12.06
CA ILE A 47 16.82 7.18 -12.48
C ILE A 47 16.70 7.37 -14.00
N GLU A 48 17.51 8.27 -14.57
CA GLU A 48 17.59 8.47 -16.01
C GLU A 48 17.91 7.15 -16.72
N ASN A 49 18.93 6.41 -16.25
CA ASN A 49 19.31 5.13 -16.82
C ASN A 49 18.24 4.03 -16.63
N THR A 50 17.42 4.10 -15.56
CA THR A 50 16.26 3.21 -15.39
C THR A 50 15.24 3.41 -16.52
N ILE A 51 15.08 4.65 -16.98
CA ILE A 51 14.12 5.03 -18.03
C ILE A 51 14.67 4.72 -19.42
N GLU A 52 16.00 4.80 -19.61
CA GLU A 52 16.69 4.65 -20.90
C GLU A 52 17.67 3.46 -20.92
N GLU A 53 17.22 2.27 -20.50
CA GLU A 53 18.06 1.07 -20.41
C GLU A 53 18.63 0.67 -21.78
N ASP A 54 19.97 0.73 -21.93
CA ASP A 54 20.73 0.31 -23.14
C ASP A 54 20.22 0.90 -24.49
N ASN A 55 19.78 2.15 -24.51
CA ASN A 55 19.13 2.78 -25.67
C ASN A 55 17.85 2.06 -26.14
N LYS A 56 17.24 1.26 -25.29
CA LYS A 56 15.90 0.72 -25.52
C LYS A 56 14.91 1.51 -24.67
N PRO A 57 13.79 1.96 -25.26
CA PRO A 57 12.76 2.61 -24.49
C PRO A 57 12.20 1.65 -23.42
N LEU A 58 11.93 2.16 -22.25
CA LEU A 58 11.27 1.42 -21.19
C LEU A 58 9.90 0.93 -21.68
N ASP A 59 9.71 -0.38 -21.84
CA ASP A 59 8.45 -0.99 -22.26
C ASP A 59 7.71 -1.67 -21.10
N ALA A 60 8.45 -2.08 -20.07
CA ALA A 60 7.86 -2.68 -18.90
C ALA A 60 8.54 -2.18 -17.61
N ILE A 61 7.73 -1.99 -16.57
CA ILE A 61 8.20 -1.66 -15.22
C ILE A 61 7.46 -2.53 -14.21
N GLY A 62 8.17 -2.93 -13.16
CA GLY A 62 7.57 -3.74 -12.10
C GLY A 62 8.23 -3.53 -10.75
N PHE A 63 7.49 -3.99 -9.74
CA PHE A 63 7.93 -4.05 -8.36
C PHE A 63 7.63 -5.44 -7.83
N GLU A 64 8.61 -6.03 -7.21
CA GLU A 64 8.45 -7.34 -6.58
C GLU A 64 8.94 -7.30 -5.16
N VAL A 65 8.20 -8.00 -4.34
CA VAL A 65 8.46 -8.08 -2.93
C VAL A 65 8.17 -9.49 -2.46
N ASN A 66 9.10 -10.05 -1.68
CA ASN A 66 9.00 -11.39 -1.15
C ASN A 66 9.32 -11.38 0.36
N ASP A 67 8.62 -12.22 1.11
CA ASP A 67 8.89 -12.54 2.51
C ASP A 67 8.70 -11.40 3.51
N SER A 68 7.56 -10.77 3.41
CA SER A 68 7.14 -9.65 4.24
C SER A 68 6.61 -10.00 5.62
N HIS A 69 6.63 -9.01 6.50
CA HIS A 69 5.99 -9.13 7.80
C HIS A 69 5.37 -7.81 8.25
N SER A 70 4.24 -7.90 8.91
CA SER A 70 3.71 -6.77 9.68
C SER A 70 2.95 -7.26 10.91
N LYS A 71 2.88 -6.40 11.92
CA LYS A 71 2.04 -6.58 13.08
C LYS A 71 1.24 -5.31 13.29
N THR A 72 -0.05 -5.47 13.51
CA THR A 72 -1.00 -4.40 13.78
C THR A 72 -1.76 -4.73 15.05
N GLU A 73 -1.53 -3.99 16.10
CA GLU A 73 -2.35 -3.98 17.29
C GLU A 73 -3.03 -2.62 17.38
N LEU A 74 -4.36 -2.62 17.33
CA LEU A 74 -5.17 -1.42 17.40
C LEU A 74 -6.31 -1.64 18.37
N THR A 75 -6.39 -0.82 19.39
CA THR A 75 -7.54 -0.79 20.29
C THR A 75 -8.15 0.60 20.29
N GLY A 76 -9.47 0.66 20.29
CA GLY A 76 -10.11 1.94 20.26
C GLY A 76 -11.55 1.89 20.69
N TYR A 77 -12.08 3.07 20.97
CA TYR A 77 -13.48 3.24 21.28
C TYR A 77 -13.98 4.58 20.72
N MET A 78 -15.27 4.61 20.42
CA MET A 78 -16.00 5.84 20.19
C MET A 78 -17.03 5.99 21.28
N LYS A 79 -17.10 7.17 21.89
CA LYS A 79 -18.08 7.53 22.91
C LYS A 79 -18.92 8.70 22.47
N ASN A 80 -20.19 8.68 22.90
CA ASN A 80 -21.07 9.84 22.92
C ASN A 80 -21.19 10.28 24.39
N ALA A 81 -20.55 11.39 24.73
CA ALA A 81 -20.25 11.77 26.12
C ALA A 81 -19.55 10.61 26.87
N ASP A 82 -20.17 10.03 27.89
CA ASP A 82 -19.58 8.95 28.70
C ASP A 82 -19.98 7.54 28.24
N THR A 83 -20.83 7.42 27.21
CA THR A 83 -21.35 6.12 26.76
C THR A 83 -20.56 5.59 25.57
N SER A 84 -19.96 4.40 25.69
CA SER A 84 -19.33 3.74 24.54
C SER A 84 -20.38 3.31 23.53
N ILE A 85 -20.16 3.71 22.28
CA ILE A 85 -21.03 3.41 21.16
C ILE A 85 -20.38 2.49 20.14
N LEU A 86 -19.04 2.43 20.15
CA LEU A 86 -18.27 1.51 19.34
C LEU A 86 -16.97 1.16 20.08
N ASP A 87 -16.69 -0.11 20.12
CA ASP A 87 -15.41 -0.65 20.60
C ASP A 87 -14.73 -1.42 19.45
N LEU A 88 -13.43 -1.18 19.27
CA LEU A 88 -12.60 -1.78 18.24
C LEU A 88 -11.40 -2.45 18.88
N ASN A 89 -11.13 -3.68 18.48
CA ASN A 89 -9.90 -4.39 18.80
C ASN A 89 -9.42 -5.14 17.55
N VAL A 90 -8.20 -4.82 17.12
CA VAL A 90 -7.53 -5.45 16.00
C VAL A 90 -6.19 -5.99 16.49
N ASP A 91 -5.94 -7.25 16.26
CA ASP A 91 -4.64 -7.90 16.46
C ASP A 91 -4.37 -8.75 15.22
N LEU A 92 -3.55 -8.25 14.32
CA LEU A 92 -3.22 -8.91 13.07
C LEU A 92 -1.71 -9.02 12.92
N THR A 93 -1.26 -10.21 12.54
CA THR A 93 0.12 -10.49 12.16
C THR A 93 0.12 -11.03 10.73
N LEU A 94 0.87 -10.40 9.85
CA LEU A 94 1.12 -10.84 8.49
C LEU A 94 2.56 -11.35 8.39
N LYS A 95 2.74 -12.49 7.75
CA LYS A 95 4.04 -13.12 7.49
C LYS A 95 4.10 -13.67 6.08
N LYS A 96 5.31 -13.83 5.56
CA LYS A 96 5.54 -14.39 4.23
C LYS A 96 4.67 -13.70 3.17
N GLY A 97 4.56 -12.39 3.30
CA GLY A 97 3.81 -11.65 2.32
C GLY A 97 4.60 -11.53 1.03
N ASP A 98 3.91 -11.73 -0.07
CA ASP A 98 4.41 -11.54 -1.42
C ASP A 98 3.58 -10.45 -2.09
N PHE A 99 4.27 -9.53 -2.75
CA PHE A 99 3.62 -8.50 -3.55
C PHE A 99 4.31 -8.45 -4.90
N LYS A 100 3.54 -8.38 -5.94
CA LYS A 100 4.04 -8.18 -7.29
C LYS A 100 3.13 -7.20 -8.02
N ALA A 101 3.73 -6.14 -8.53
CA ALA A 101 3.09 -5.24 -9.46
C ALA A 101 3.94 -5.19 -10.74
N GLY A 102 3.30 -5.20 -11.88
CA GLY A 102 3.97 -5.12 -13.16
C GLY A 102 3.08 -4.50 -14.22
N PHE A 103 3.69 -3.72 -15.07
CA PHE A 103 3.07 -3.17 -16.25
C PHE A 103 3.97 -3.41 -17.46
N LYS A 104 3.41 -3.80 -18.58
CA LYS A 104 4.09 -3.97 -19.86
C LYS A 104 3.25 -3.35 -20.98
N GLY A 105 3.92 -2.88 -22.00
CA GLY A 105 3.29 -2.21 -23.12
C GLY A 105 3.21 -0.70 -22.94
N LEU A 106 4.20 -0.09 -22.27
CA LEU A 106 4.32 1.37 -22.14
C LEU A 106 4.39 2.05 -23.51
N ASN A 107 4.90 1.33 -24.53
CA ASN A 107 5.00 1.79 -25.92
C ASN A 107 4.03 1.05 -26.86
N ALA A 108 3.08 0.27 -26.32
CA ALA A 108 2.19 -0.54 -27.13
C ALA A 108 1.21 0.34 -27.93
N THR A 109 1.07 0.03 -29.20
CA THR A 109 0.04 0.58 -30.08
C THR A 109 -1.17 -0.31 -30.19
N ASP A 110 -1.03 -1.60 -29.89
CA ASP A 110 -2.13 -2.57 -29.82
C ASP A 110 -2.50 -2.84 -28.35
N PRO A 111 -3.76 -2.59 -27.95
CA PRO A 111 -4.24 -2.90 -26.59
C PRO A 111 -4.05 -4.35 -26.16
N ASN A 112 -3.90 -5.30 -27.10
CA ASN A 112 -3.62 -6.68 -26.77
C ASN A 112 -2.20 -6.90 -26.21
N ASP A 113 -1.28 -6.00 -26.48
CA ASP A 113 0.11 -6.05 -25.98
C ASP A 113 0.25 -5.48 -24.57
N ILE A 114 -0.80 -4.80 -24.07
CA ILE A 114 -0.82 -4.23 -22.73
C ILE A 114 -1.07 -5.34 -21.72
N LYS A 115 -0.20 -5.41 -20.71
CA LYS A 115 -0.35 -6.29 -19.56
C LYS A 115 -0.19 -5.49 -18.26
N PHE A 116 -1.03 -5.81 -17.32
CA PHE A 116 -0.94 -5.30 -15.95
C PHE A 116 -1.12 -6.47 -14.98
N LEU A 117 -0.41 -6.42 -13.89
CA LEU A 117 -0.55 -7.35 -12.78
C LEU A 117 -0.39 -6.60 -11.47
N LEU A 118 -1.31 -6.84 -10.56
CA LEU A 118 -1.18 -6.56 -9.14
C LEU A 118 -1.53 -7.85 -8.40
N SER A 119 -0.59 -8.43 -7.70
CA SER A 119 -0.78 -9.66 -6.94
C SER A 119 -0.30 -9.45 -5.51
N VAL A 120 -1.07 -9.95 -4.57
CA VAL A 120 -0.75 -9.91 -3.14
C VAL A 120 -1.00 -11.29 -2.55
N GLY A 121 -0.10 -11.73 -1.67
CA GLY A 121 -0.26 -12.95 -0.89
C GLY A 121 0.34 -12.78 0.48
N SER A 122 -0.29 -13.31 1.53
CA SER A 122 0.27 -13.27 2.89
C SER A 122 -0.34 -14.32 3.79
N GLU A 123 0.46 -14.84 4.70
CA GLU A 123 -0.02 -15.62 5.83
C GLU A 123 -0.54 -14.66 6.91
N ILE A 124 -1.85 -14.64 7.13
CA ILE A 124 -2.51 -13.77 8.12
C ILE A 124 -2.93 -14.59 9.31
N ASN A 125 -2.58 -14.09 10.52
CA ASN A 125 -3.04 -14.64 11.77
C ASN A 125 -3.49 -13.50 12.68
N GLY A 126 -4.65 -13.67 13.34
CA GLY A 126 -5.15 -12.70 14.30
C GLY A 126 -6.66 -12.53 14.27
N SER A 127 -7.13 -11.42 14.81
CA SER A 127 -8.56 -11.15 14.93
C SER A 127 -8.90 -9.66 14.74
N ILE A 128 -10.12 -9.42 14.29
CA ILE A 128 -10.76 -8.10 14.27
C ILE A 128 -12.08 -8.22 15.02
N ASN A 129 -12.23 -7.46 16.10
CA ASN A 129 -13.44 -7.40 16.89
C ASN A 129 -13.97 -5.97 16.88
N VAL A 130 -15.20 -5.81 16.42
CA VAL A 130 -15.93 -4.55 16.41
C VAL A 130 -17.26 -4.79 17.12
N THR A 131 -17.53 -4.00 18.14
CA THR A 131 -18.82 -4.04 18.86
C THR A 131 -19.45 -2.67 18.77
N SER A 132 -20.68 -2.61 18.29
CA SER A 132 -21.46 -1.37 18.22
C SER A 132 -22.76 -1.50 18.99
N SER A 133 -23.00 -0.54 19.89
CA SER A 133 -24.27 -0.45 20.59
C SER A 133 -25.37 0.27 19.76
N LEU A 134 -24.98 1.05 18.77
CA LEU A 134 -25.89 1.80 17.91
C LEU A 134 -26.36 0.99 16.70
N MET A 135 -25.49 0.15 16.17
CA MET A 135 -25.73 -0.66 14.98
C MET A 135 -25.39 -2.12 15.29
N PRO A 136 -26.28 -2.87 15.93
CA PRO A 136 -25.99 -4.27 16.29
C PRO A 136 -25.62 -5.15 15.11
N GLY A 137 -26.09 -4.84 13.90
CA GLY A 137 -25.74 -5.53 12.67
C GLY A 137 -24.31 -5.27 12.18
N VAL A 138 -23.61 -4.27 12.72
CA VAL A 138 -22.20 -3.93 12.37
C VAL A 138 -21.23 -4.61 13.33
N SER A 139 -21.72 -5.25 14.42
CA SER A 139 -20.83 -5.99 15.31
C SER A 139 -20.21 -7.18 14.57
N MET A 140 -18.89 -7.22 14.55
CA MET A 140 -18.08 -8.23 13.86
C MET A 140 -17.09 -8.83 14.85
N ASN A 141 -16.98 -10.15 14.83
CA ASN A 141 -15.94 -10.89 15.53
C ASN A 141 -15.37 -11.90 14.53
N SER A 142 -14.21 -11.59 13.97
CA SER A 142 -13.61 -12.38 12.91
C SER A 142 -12.20 -12.80 13.30
N GLU A 143 -11.93 -14.10 13.19
CA GLU A 143 -10.60 -14.67 13.32
C GLU A 143 -10.05 -14.99 11.92
N TYR A 144 -8.80 -14.65 11.72
CA TYR A 144 -8.05 -14.86 10.47
C TYR A 144 -6.93 -15.83 10.75
N LYS A 145 -6.86 -16.90 9.96
CA LYS A 145 -5.77 -17.87 10.05
C LYS A 145 -5.58 -18.59 8.72
N GLY A 146 -4.47 -18.33 8.09
CA GLY A 146 -4.11 -19.01 6.87
C GLY A 146 -3.45 -18.10 5.85
N PHE A 147 -3.26 -18.62 4.65
CA PHE A 147 -2.69 -17.89 3.53
C PHE A 147 -3.80 -17.29 2.67
N TYR A 148 -3.73 -15.98 2.46
CA TYR A 148 -4.65 -15.18 1.67
C TYR A 148 -3.91 -14.70 0.44
N GLU A 149 -4.52 -14.85 -0.73
CA GLU A 149 -3.93 -14.47 -2.00
C GLU A 149 -5.01 -13.90 -2.92
N ALA A 150 -4.68 -12.83 -3.61
CA ALA A 150 -5.54 -12.21 -4.62
C ALA A 150 -4.69 -11.62 -5.73
N ALA A 151 -5.22 -11.63 -6.95
CA ALA A 151 -4.61 -10.94 -8.07
C ALA A 151 -5.65 -10.18 -8.88
N LEU A 152 -5.20 -9.05 -9.42
CA LEU A 152 -5.90 -8.20 -10.37
C LEU A 152 -4.96 -7.96 -11.55
N GLY A 153 -5.46 -8.01 -12.76
CA GLY A 153 -4.60 -7.69 -13.89
C GLY A 153 -5.36 -7.45 -15.20
N ILE A 154 -4.58 -7.14 -16.22
CA ILE A 154 -5.05 -6.98 -17.61
C ILE A 154 -4.29 -7.96 -18.48
N GLU A 155 -5.01 -8.73 -19.27
CA GLU A 155 -4.49 -9.66 -20.27
C GLU A 155 -5.45 -9.72 -21.45
N LYS A 156 -4.96 -9.48 -22.67
CA LYS A 156 -5.74 -9.59 -23.92
C LYS A 156 -7.11 -8.89 -23.86
N LYS A 157 -7.12 -7.61 -23.51
CA LYS A 157 -8.33 -6.78 -23.34
C LYS A 157 -9.34 -7.32 -22.30
N ASN A 158 -8.87 -8.04 -21.31
CA ASN A 158 -9.68 -8.44 -20.18
C ASN A 158 -9.06 -7.90 -18.89
N LEU A 159 -9.88 -7.23 -18.09
CA LEU A 159 -9.59 -7.00 -16.70
C LEU A 159 -9.97 -8.26 -15.93
N TYR A 160 -9.02 -8.89 -15.28
CA TYR A 160 -9.28 -10.12 -14.54
C TYR A 160 -9.02 -9.96 -13.04
N PHE A 161 -9.77 -10.71 -12.26
CA PHE A 161 -9.61 -10.83 -10.81
C PHE A 161 -9.46 -12.32 -10.47
N ASP A 162 -8.41 -12.65 -9.74
CA ASP A 162 -8.24 -14.00 -9.19
C ASP A 162 -8.37 -13.95 -7.68
N LEU A 163 -9.50 -14.39 -7.18
CA LEU A 163 -9.87 -14.52 -5.77
C LEU A 163 -10.10 -16.00 -5.43
N SER A 164 -9.47 -16.91 -6.18
CA SER A 164 -9.70 -18.35 -6.04
C SER A 164 -9.08 -18.99 -4.80
N ASN A 165 -8.20 -18.25 -4.11
CA ASN A 165 -7.72 -18.69 -2.79
C ASN A 165 -8.90 -18.84 -1.83
N LYS A 166 -9.00 -20.00 -1.18
CA LYS A 166 -10.16 -20.36 -0.36
C LYS A 166 -10.40 -19.39 0.80
N GLN A 167 -9.35 -18.94 1.46
CA GLN A 167 -9.44 -18.01 2.59
C GLN A 167 -9.88 -16.64 2.09
N THR A 168 -9.29 -16.15 1.00
CA THR A 168 -9.66 -14.87 0.36
C THR A 168 -11.11 -14.88 -0.07
N TYR A 169 -11.55 -15.93 -0.78
CA TYR A 169 -12.93 -16.05 -1.23
C TYR A 169 -13.93 -16.07 -0.06
N SER A 170 -13.61 -16.82 1.01
CA SER A 170 -14.43 -16.87 2.23
C SER A 170 -14.54 -15.50 2.90
N LEU A 171 -13.42 -14.76 2.97
CA LEU A 171 -13.37 -13.42 3.55
C LEU A 171 -14.25 -12.45 2.75
N ILE A 172 -14.08 -12.39 1.44
CA ILE A 172 -14.86 -11.49 0.58
C ILE A 172 -16.35 -11.85 0.64
N SER A 173 -16.69 -13.15 0.67
CA SER A 173 -18.08 -13.60 0.80
C SER A 173 -18.73 -13.18 2.13
N GLN A 174 -17.96 -13.05 3.22
CA GLN A 174 -18.47 -12.49 4.48
C GLN A 174 -18.80 -11.01 4.36
N PHE A 175 -17.91 -10.24 3.71
CA PHE A 175 -18.15 -8.80 3.47
C PHE A 175 -19.29 -8.55 2.47
N ALA A 176 -19.48 -9.43 1.48
CA ALA A 176 -20.58 -9.33 0.52
C ALA A 176 -21.97 -9.39 1.17
N ASN A 177 -22.07 -9.94 2.38
CA ASN A 177 -23.34 -9.97 3.13
C ASN A 177 -23.55 -8.72 4.01
N ILE A 178 -22.59 -7.79 4.06
CA ILE A 178 -22.72 -6.52 4.77
C ILE A 178 -23.26 -5.50 3.76
N ASP A 179 -24.38 -4.87 4.07
CA ASP A 179 -24.94 -3.82 3.24
C ASP A 179 -24.08 -2.56 3.31
N LEU A 180 -23.13 -2.47 2.38
CA LEU A 180 -22.26 -1.33 2.20
C LEU A 180 -22.75 -0.37 1.11
N GLY A 181 -23.99 -0.57 0.61
CA GLY A 181 -24.54 0.16 -0.53
C GLY A 181 -23.93 -0.23 -1.88
N VAL A 182 -23.06 -1.26 -1.90
CA VAL A 182 -22.47 -1.87 -3.11
C VAL A 182 -22.73 -3.37 -3.03
N ASP A 183 -23.41 -3.91 -4.03
CA ASP A 183 -23.68 -5.35 -4.11
C ASP A 183 -22.42 -6.12 -4.59
N ILE A 184 -21.46 -6.30 -3.67
CA ILE A 184 -20.27 -7.12 -3.93
C ILE A 184 -20.66 -8.58 -4.18
N GLY A 185 -21.77 -9.04 -3.61
CA GLY A 185 -22.25 -10.41 -3.77
C GLY A 185 -22.60 -10.74 -5.21
N SER A 186 -23.14 -9.79 -5.97
CA SER A 186 -23.46 -9.96 -7.39
C SER A 186 -22.22 -10.06 -8.28
N LEU A 187 -21.07 -9.52 -7.83
CA LEU A 187 -19.80 -9.61 -8.55
C LEU A 187 -19.09 -10.94 -8.30
N LEU A 188 -19.47 -11.69 -7.25
CA LEU A 188 -18.89 -12.99 -6.96
C LEU A 188 -19.60 -14.06 -7.82
N PRO A 189 -18.88 -14.80 -8.67
CA PRO A 189 -19.50 -15.82 -9.48
C PRO A 189 -20.15 -16.89 -8.60
N SER A 190 -21.39 -17.20 -8.89
CA SER A 190 -22.16 -18.29 -8.23
C SER A 190 -21.48 -19.67 -8.33
N SER A 191 -20.49 -19.80 -9.22
CA SER A 191 -19.69 -21.01 -9.39
C SER A 191 -18.68 -21.28 -8.26
N GLY A 192 -18.46 -20.35 -7.33
CA GLY A 192 -17.51 -20.51 -6.22
C GLY A 192 -16.03 -20.57 -6.63
N LYS A 193 -15.69 -20.28 -7.88
CA LYS A 193 -14.32 -20.40 -8.39
C LYS A 193 -13.46 -19.17 -8.13
N GLY A 194 -14.06 -18.02 -7.80
CA GLY A 194 -13.34 -16.78 -7.47
C GLY A 194 -12.53 -16.16 -8.59
N LYS A 195 -12.71 -16.62 -9.84
CA LYS A 195 -12.02 -16.10 -11.03
C LYS A 195 -13.00 -15.38 -11.93
N ILE A 196 -12.77 -14.10 -12.17
CA ILE A 196 -13.66 -13.20 -12.90
C ILE A 196 -12.88 -12.52 -14.01
N ALA A 197 -13.46 -12.45 -15.23
CA ALA A 197 -12.92 -11.65 -16.33
C ALA A 197 -13.99 -10.69 -16.85
N LEU A 198 -13.58 -9.45 -17.07
CA LEU A 198 -14.37 -8.36 -17.62
C LEU A 198 -13.74 -7.94 -18.94
N PRO A 199 -14.30 -8.32 -20.10
CA PRO A 199 -13.80 -7.87 -21.39
C PRO A 199 -14.06 -6.36 -21.55
N PHE A 200 -13.14 -5.67 -22.17
CA PHE A 200 -13.30 -4.28 -22.56
C PHE A 200 -13.01 -4.07 -24.04
N ASP A 201 -13.61 -3.07 -24.62
CA ASP A 201 -13.46 -2.73 -26.04
C ASP A 201 -12.27 -1.79 -26.30
N ASP A 202 -12.02 -1.48 -27.58
CA ASP A 202 -10.91 -0.63 -28.00
C ASP A 202 -11.06 0.85 -27.54
N SER A 203 -12.22 1.25 -27.03
CA SER A 203 -12.43 2.60 -26.49
C SER A 203 -11.86 2.74 -25.07
N PHE A 204 -11.63 1.63 -24.40
CA PHE A 204 -11.02 1.60 -23.08
C PHE A 204 -9.49 1.60 -23.24
N THR A 205 -8.87 2.74 -23.06
CA THR A 205 -7.42 2.87 -22.89
C THR A 205 -7.12 2.92 -21.40
N PRO A 206 -6.83 1.78 -20.75
CA PRO A 206 -6.66 1.71 -19.30
C PRO A 206 -5.47 2.52 -18.81
N ILE A 207 -4.54 2.81 -19.69
CA ILE A 207 -3.35 3.62 -19.42
C ILE A 207 -3.14 4.51 -20.63
N GLY A 208 -3.26 5.82 -20.45
CA GLY A 208 -3.06 6.79 -21.51
C GLY A 208 -1.59 6.84 -21.97
N THR A 209 -1.36 7.48 -23.09
CA THR A 209 -0.02 7.80 -23.63
C THR A 209 0.87 8.54 -22.63
N ASP A 210 0.27 9.06 -21.55
CA ASP A 210 0.96 9.82 -20.49
C ASP A 210 1.48 8.93 -19.34
N ALA A 211 1.25 7.60 -19.40
CA ALA A 211 1.66 6.70 -18.32
C ALA A 211 3.18 6.68 -18.15
N LEU A 212 3.92 6.61 -19.25
CA LEU A 212 5.38 6.67 -19.23
C LEU A 212 5.86 8.00 -18.62
N THR A 213 5.28 9.10 -19.04
CA THR A 213 5.58 10.45 -18.50
C THR A 213 5.28 10.50 -17.00
N SER A 214 4.13 9.99 -16.57
CA SER A 214 3.75 9.97 -15.15
C SER A 214 4.67 9.08 -14.31
N ILE A 215 5.12 7.95 -14.86
CA ILE A 215 6.11 7.07 -14.19
C ILE A 215 7.45 7.80 -14.09
N GLN A 216 7.88 8.45 -15.15
CA GLN A 216 9.13 9.21 -15.18
C GLN A 216 9.10 10.34 -14.16
N GLU A 217 8.06 11.17 -14.17
CA GLU A 217 7.87 12.24 -13.17
C GLU A 217 7.85 11.67 -11.72
N GLY A 218 7.18 10.54 -11.51
CA GLY A 218 7.16 9.86 -10.21
C GLY A 218 8.53 9.36 -9.77
N LEU A 219 9.34 8.83 -10.66
CA LEU A 219 10.71 8.39 -10.36
C LEU A 219 11.63 9.59 -10.09
N GLU A 220 11.53 10.67 -10.85
CA GLU A 220 12.30 11.90 -10.64
C GLU A 220 11.96 12.54 -9.28
N GLU A 221 10.68 12.47 -8.86
CA GLU A 221 10.24 13.00 -7.57
C GLU A 221 10.89 12.26 -6.38
N ILE A 222 11.34 11.00 -6.56
CA ILE A 222 12.05 10.25 -5.50
C ILE A 222 13.24 11.06 -4.97
N VAL A 223 14.00 11.74 -5.83
CA VAL A 223 15.16 12.54 -5.41
C VAL A 223 14.76 13.70 -4.48
N ASN A 224 13.56 14.27 -4.72
CA ASN A 224 13.05 15.42 -3.99
C ASN A 224 12.44 15.04 -2.65
N VAL A 225 11.76 13.89 -2.59
CA VAL A 225 11.06 13.45 -1.37
C VAL A 225 11.96 12.71 -0.38
N LEU A 226 13.18 12.35 -0.77
CA LEU A 226 14.12 11.71 0.16
C LEU A 226 14.40 12.64 1.35
N PRO A 227 14.21 12.16 2.60
CA PRO A 227 14.53 12.92 3.79
C PRO A 227 15.98 13.47 3.77
N LYS A 228 16.19 14.66 4.33
CA LYS A 228 17.50 15.32 4.27
C LYS A 228 18.54 14.69 5.20
N ASP A 229 18.08 13.99 6.22
CA ASP A 229 18.91 13.42 7.29
C ASP A 229 19.52 12.05 6.93
N GLY A 230 19.19 11.52 5.74
CA GLY A 230 19.75 10.27 5.26
C GLY A 230 21.17 10.39 4.74
N GLN A 231 21.86 9.26 4.66
CA GLN A 231 23.26 9.17 4.30
C GLN A 231 23.46 8.36 3.02
N PHE A 232 24.19 8.94 2.07
CA PHE A 232 24.63 8.26 0.87
C PHE A 232 25.93 7.51 1.09
N LYS A 233 26.05 6.31 0.50
CA LYS A 233 27.25 5.47 0.52
C LYS A 233 27.58 4.94 -0.86
N ASP A 234 28.88 4.90 -1.18
CA ASP A 234 29.44 4.20 -2.33
C ASP A 234 29.96 2.84 -1.86
N HIS A 235 29.44 1.77 -2.45
CA HIS A 235 29.80 0.39 -2.16
C HIS A 235 30.81 -0.18 -3.17
N ASN A 236 31.38 0.66 -4.01
CA ASN A 236 32.19 0.33 -5.19
C ASN A 236 31.42 -0.43 -6.29
N LYS A 237 32.06 -0.64 -7.42
CA LYS A 237 31.50 -1.35 -8.58
C LYS A 237 30.20 -0.77 -9.09
N GLY A 238 30.05 0.55 -8.99
CA GLY A 238 28.84 1.23 -9.45
C GLY A 238 27.60 0.97 -8.59
N VAL A 239 27.73 0.51 -7.35
CA VAL A 239 26.61 0.27 -6.42
C VAL A 239 26.60 1.33 -5.34
N PHE A 240 25.45 1.96 -5.15
CA PHE A 240 25.23 3.03 -4.19
C PHE A 240 24.05 2.72 -3.29
N SER A 241 24.02 3.33 -2.12
CA SER A 241 22.82 3.31 -1.25
C SER A 241 22.56 4.67 -0.63
N TYR A 242 21.33 4.88 -0.30
CA TYR A 242 20.85 5.94 0.56
C TYR A 242 20.05 5.31 1.69
N SER A 243 20.27 5.73 2.92
CA SER A 243 19.51 5.22 4.06
C SER A 243 19.43 6.25 5.18
N GLY A 244 18.39 6.16 5.98
CA GLY A 244 18.20 6.99 7.16
C GLY A 244 17.13 6.45 8.08
N GLU A 245 16.98 7.13 9.21
CA GLU A 245 16.05 6.78 10.26
C GLU A 245 15.42 8.05 10.83
N LEU A 246 14.10 8.04 10.99
CA LEU A 246 13.34 9.07 11.70
C LEU A 246 12.84 8.48 13.01
N LYS A 247 13.06 9.14 14.14
CA LYS A 247 12.65 8.69 15.47
C LYS A 247 11.85 9.75 16.20
N GLY A 248 10.89 9.31 17.02
CA GLY A 248 10.16 10.12 17.97
C GLY A 248 9.67 11.45 17.40
N ASN A 249 10.18 12.56 17.92
CA ASN A 249 9.77 13.90 17.49
C ASN A 249 10.08 14.19 16.01
N ALA A 250 11.20 13.69 15.46
CA ALA A 250 11.51 13.87 14.05
C ALA A 250 10.49 13.16 13.15
N LEU A 251 10.06 11.97 13.54
CA LEU A 251 8.98 11.25 12.85
C LEU A 251 7.64 11.98 12.98
N SER A 252 7.33 12.49 14.17
CA SER A 252 6.12 13.31 14.39
C SER A 252 6.11 14.57 13.51
N SER A 253 7.22 15.28 13.43
CA SER A 253 7.34 16.47 12.58
C SER A 253 7.28 16.15 11.09
N TYR A 254 7.79 14.99 10.69
CA TYR A 254 7.68 14.52 9.29
C TYR A 254 6.24 14.20 8.90
N LEU A 255 5.49 13.57 9.80
CA LEU A 255 4.07 13.25 9.59
C LEU A 255 3.15 14.47 9.71
N ASN A 256 3.58 15.50 10.45
CA ASN A 256 2.88 16.77 10.63
C ASN A 256 3.82 17.93 10.25
N PRO A 257 4.14 18.14 8.97
CA PRO A 257 5.14 19.12 8.53
C PRO A 257 4.74 20.57 8.81
N ASP A 258 3.47 20.83 9.02
CA ASP A 258 2.92 22.17 9.27
C ASP A 258 2.37 22.25 10.69
N GLU A 259 3.26 22.58 11.66
CA GLU A 259 2.78 23.00 12.98
C GLU A 259 1.91 24.28 12.92
N GLU A 260 1.95 25.03 11.81
CA GLU A 260 1.13 26.21 11.54
C GLU A 260 -0.19 25.90 10.80
N THR A 261 -0.36 24.74 10.15
CA THR A 261 -1.69 24.27 9.85
C THR A 261 -2.27 23.80 11.18
N GLU A 262 -3.11 24.61 11.79
CA GLU A 262 -4.09 24.18 12.78
C GLU A 262 -4.75 22.91 12.20
N LEU A 263 -4.13 21.73 12.43
CA LEU A 263 -4.86 20.48 12.43
C LEU A 263 -6.07 20.81 13.23
N ASP A 264 -7.23 20.75 12.61
CA ASP A 264 -8.51 21.01 13.25
C ASP A 264 -8.35 20.62 14.73
N PRO A 265 -8.54 21.55 15.70
CA PRO A 265 -8.18 21.31 17.10
C PRO A 265 -8.82 20.04 17.67
N LEU A 266 -9.56 19.35 16.87
CA LEU A 266 -10.26 18.11 17.11
C LEU A 266 -9.40 16.83 16.95
N VAL A 267 -8.21 16.90 16.31
CA VAL A 267 -7.36 15.71 16.13
C VAL A 267 -6.06 15.87 16.90
N LYS A 268 -5.77 14.92 17.81
CA LYS A 268 -4.49 14.85 18.55
C LYS A 268 -3.82 13.53 18.26
N LEU A 269 -2.68 13.57 17.57
CA LEU A 269 -1.78 12.45 17.38
C LEU A 269 -0.61 12.56 18.35
N GLN A 270 -0.42 11.56 19.19
CA GLN A 270 0.72 11.46 20.11
C GLN A 270 1.47 10.18 19.82
N LEU A 271 2.65 10.29 19.22
CA LEU A 271 3.54 9.15 19.00
C LEU A 271 4.45 8.92 20.21
N SER A 272 4.75 7.66 20.47
CA SER A 272 5.75 7.26 21.44
C SER A 272 7.14 7.68 20.98
N ALA A 273 8.01 8.02 21.94
CA ALA A 273 9.42 8.32 21.67
C ALA A 273 10.19 7.14 21.05
N ASP A 274 9.69 5.91 21.23
CA ASP A 274 10.26 4.71 20.64
C ASP A 274 9.78 4.43 19.20
N SER A 275 8.89 5.28 18.67
CA SER A 275 8.46 5.18 17.29
C SER A 275 9.61 5.50 16.36
N SER A 276 9.79 4.67 15.31
CA SER A 276 10.85 4.82 14.31
C SER A 276 10.34 4.48 12.93
N PHE A 277 10.96 5.09 11.94
CA PHE A 277 10.81 4.77 10.52
C PHE A 277 12.20 4.74 9.90
N GLU A 278 12.63 3.56 9.48
CA GLU A 278 13.88 3.34 8.75
C GLU A 278 13.57 3.19 7.26
N TYR A 279 14.44 3.71 6.42
CA TYR A 279 14.30 3.61 4.97
C TYR A 279 15.66 3.41 4.31
N SER A 280 15.65 2.73 3.18
CA SER A 280 16.84 2.46 2.39
C SER A 280 16.51 2.41 0.90
N LEU A 281 17.40 2.96 0.09
CA LEU A 281 17.36 2.86 -1.36
C LEU A 281 18.69 2.33 -1.84
N ILE A 282 18.68 1.32 -2.72
CA ILE A 282 19.86 0.81 -3.40
C ILE A 282 19.68 1.09 -4.88
N PHE A 283 20.72 1.64 -5.48
CA PHE A 283 20.74 1.97 -6.89
C PHE A 283 22.14 1.72 -7.46
N THR A 284 22.22 1.59 -8.76
CA THR A 284 23.46 1.32 -9.49
C THR A 284 23.69 2.39 -10.55
N GLU A 285 24.82 2.34 -11.24
CA GLU A 285 25.02 3.19 -12.42
C GLU A 285 24.02 2.86 -13.52
N ASP A 286 23.50 1.63 -13.58
CA ASP A 286 22.56 1.16 -14.61
C ASP A 286 21.10 1.44 -14.26
N GLY A 287 20.76 1.72 -12.99
CA GLY A 287 19.38 2.02 -12.60
C GLY A 287 19.04 1.76 -11.13
N LEU A 288 17.77 1.96 -10.80
CA LEU A 288 17.22 1.66 -9.48
C LEU A 288 17.18 0.16 -9.25
N ALA A 289 17.62 -0.29 -8.08
CA ALA A 289 17.67 -1.70 -7.74
C ALA A 289 16.62 -2.09 -6.68
N SER A 290 16.57 -1.39 -5.55
CA SER A 290 15.61 -1.71 -4.51
C SER A 290 15.34 -0.55 -3.56
N PHE A 291 14.13 -0.52 -3.02
CA PHE A 291 13.73 0.35 -1.93
C PHE A 291 13.28 -0.49 -0.75
N GLY A 292 13.68 -0.12 0.46
CA GLY A 292 13.28 -0.79 1.69
C GLY A 292 12.84 0.19 2.75
N TYR A 293 11.93 -0.25 3.59
CA TYR A 293 11.58 0.46 4.81
C TYR A 293 11.32 -0.53 5.94
N GLU A 294 11.48 -0.05 7.16
CA GLU A 294 11.03 -0.70 8.38
C GLU A 294 10.46 0.37 9.31
N TYR A 295 9.29 0.15 9.87
CA TYR A 295 8.76 1.04 10.86
C TYR A 295 8.24 0.31 12.09
N LYS A 296 8.34 1.01 13.21
CA LYS A 296 7.66 0.70 14.45
C LYS A 296 7.02 1.99 14.94
N VAL A 297 5.70 2.02 14.98
CA VAL A 297 4.94 3.20 15.37
C VAL A 297 3.95 2.80 16.46
N SER A 298 4.12 3.37 17.64
CA SER A 298 3.17 3.22 18.74
C SER A 298 2.71 4.60 19.22
N GLY A 299 1.46 4.68 19.66
CA GLY A 299 0.90 5.95 20.07
C GLY A 299 -0.60 5.96 20.24
N ASN A 300 -1.12 7.17 20.42
CA ASN A 300 -2.55 7.40 20.61
C ASN A 300 -3.05 8.46 19.65
N ILE A 301 -4.21 8.23 19.08
CA ILE A 301 -4.96 9.21 18.31
C ILE A 301 -6.25 9.51 19.07
N GLN A 302 -6.51 10.78 19.31
CA GLN A 302 -7.79 11.25 19.82
C GLN A 302 -8.41 12.20 18.82
N VAL A 303 -9.65 11.94 18.45
CA VAL A 303 -10.44 12.78 17.54
C VAL A 303 -11.74 13.14 18.25
N ARG A 304 -11.99 14.42 18.42
CA ARG A 304 -13.28 14.91 18.84
C ARG A 304 -14.05 15.34 17.61
N LEU A 305 -15.17 14.69 17.36
CA LEU A 305 -16.03 14.95 16.22
C LEU A 305 -17.16 15.90 16.64
N ASP A 306 -17.35 16.95 15.87
CA ASP A 306 -18.56 17.78 15.99
C ASP A 306 -19.69 17.09 15.20
N PRO A 307 -20.70 16.52 15.89
CA PRO A 307 -21.79 15.81 15.23
C PRO A 307 -22.61 16.69 14.29
N THR A 308 -22.57 18.02 14.47
CA THR A 308 -23.31 18.96 13.61
C THR A 308 -22.72 19.07 12.21
N GLN A 309 -21.45 18.65 12.03
CA GLN A 309 -20.75 18.62 10.74
C GLN A 309 -21.02 17.34 9.94
N ILE A 310 -21.70 16.35 10.52
CA ILE A 310 -21.98 15.07 9.90
C ILE A 310 -23.49 14.92 9.72
N GLU A 311 -23.92 14.87 8.47
CA GLU A 311 -25.34 14.76 8.11
C GLU A 311 -25.96 13.50 8.75
N GLY A 312 -27.09 13.68 9.43
CA GLY A 312 -27.85 12.61 10.08
C GLY A 312 -27.48 12.28 11.53
N LEU A 313 -26.26 12.57 12.01
CA LEU A 313 -25.86 12.24 13.38
C LEU A 313 -26.62 13.00 14.48
N PRO A 314 -26.95 14.31 14.33
CA PRO A 314 -27.72 15.03 15.36
C PRO A 314 -29.10 14.43 15.64
N THR A 315 -29.71 13.82 14.63
CA THR A 315 -31.02 13.18 14.75
C THR A 315 -31.00 11.91 15.61
N LEU A 316 -29.83 11.33 15.82
CA LEU A 316 -29.59 10.15 16.65
C LEU A 316 -29.22 10.49 18.10
N GLY A 317 -29.30 11.79 18.49
CA GLY A 317 -28.95 12.22 19.84
C GLY A 317 -27.44 12.21 20.14
N MET A 318 -26.59 12.21 19.12
CA MET A 318 -25.14 12.25 19.25
C MET A 318 -24.69 13.71 19.34
N ASN A 319 -24.28 14.14 20.53
CA ASN A 319 -23.96 15.53 20.80
C ASN A 319 -22.48 15.78 21.15
N ASP A 320 -21.73 14.76 21.51
CA ASP A 320 -20.31 14.87 21.87
C ASP A 320 -19.59 13.55 21.57
N LEU A 321 -19.08 13.43 20.33
CA LEU A 321 -18.40 12.21 19.87
C LEU A 321 -16.89 12.33 20.09
N THR A 322 -16.32 11.38 20.80
CA THR A 322 -14.88 11.23 20.95
C THR A 322 -14.46 9.85 20.47
N LEU A 323 -13.55 9.82 19.50
CA LEU A 323 -12.84 8.63 19.06
C LEU A 323 -11.46 8.62 19.70
N SER A 324 -11.11 7.52 20.36
CA SER A 324 -9.77 7.29 20.88
C SER A 324 -9.23 5.98 20.33
N LEU A 325 -8.03 6.02 19.76
CA LEU A 325 -7.34 4.86 19.20
C LEU A 325 -5.95 4.78 19.85
N THR A 326 -5.62 3.58 20.33
CA THR A 326 -4.25 3.22 20.72
C THR A 326 -3.71 2.26 19.68
N MET A 327 -2.52 2.52 19.18
CA MET A 327 -1.90 1.73 18.12
C MET A 327 -0.50 1.25 18.49
N ASP A 328 -0.18 0.02 18.08
CA ASP A 328 1.17 -0.52 18.02
C ASP A 328 1.32 -1.22 16.66
N LEU A 329 2.04 -0.58 15.78
CA LEU A 329 2.18 -0.95 14.38
C LEU A 329 3.65 -1.21 14.09
N SER A 330 3.95 -2.31 13.45
CA SER A 330 5.28 -2.56 12.91
C SER A 330 5.20 -3.24 11.55
N SER A 331 6.06 -2.84 10.63
CA SER A 331 6.18 -3.49 9.33
C SER A 331 7.56 -3.23 8.73
N GLY A 332 8.03 -4.19 7.95
CA GLY A 332 9.26 -4.05 7.18
C GLY A 332 9.13 -4.63 5.79
N SER A 333 9.72 -3.95 4.81
CA SER A 333 9.61 -4.27 3.40
C SER A 333 10.83 -3.86 2.60
N LYS A 334 11.13 -4.65 1.56
CA LYS A 334 12.12 -4.29 0.56
C LYS A 334 11.61 -4.65 -0.84
N PHE A 335 11.40 -3.64 -1.65
CA PHE A 335 10.94 -3.73 -3.02
C PHE A 335 12.13 -3.85 -3.97
N SER A 336 12.04 -4.77 -4.94
CA SER A 336 12.89 -4.77 -6.12
C SER A 336 12.25 -3.94 -7.22
N PHE A 337 13.04 -3.12 -7.89
CA PHE A 337 12.66 -2.52 -9.16
C PHE A 337 13.01 -3.48 -10.28
N LEU A 338 12.08 -3.66 -11.21
CA LEU A 338 12.23 -4.52 -12.38
C LEU A 338 11.92 -3.70 -13.63
N THR A 339 12.70 -3.89 -14.69
CA THR A 339 12.51 -3.22 -15.96
C THR A 339 12.50 -4.24 -17.10
N ASN A 340 11.80 -3.93 -18.17
CA ASN A 340 11.79 -4.68 -19.44
C ASN A 340 11.68 -6.21 -19.25
N ASP A 341 12.67 -6.97 -19.68
CA ASP A 341 12.66 -8.44 -19.66
C ASP A 341 12.66 -9.05 -18.24
N ALA A 342 13.03 -8.27 -17.22
CA ALA A 342 12.95 -8.69 -15.82
C ALA A 342 11.51 -8.72 -15.28
N VAL A 343 10.60 -7.98 -15.89
CA VAL A 343 9.19 -7.97 -15.51
C VAL A 343 8.50 -9.21 -16.05
N THR A 344 8.09 -10.09 -15.17
CA THR A 344 7.44 -11.35 -15.55
C THR A 344 5.96 -11.35 -15.21
N PHE A 345 5.14 -11.91 -16.09
CA PHE A 345 3.71 -12.09 -15.90
C PHE A 345 3.37 -13.57 -15.85
N PRO A 346 2.46 -14.01 -14.97
CA PRO A 346 1.98 -15.39 -15.02
C PRO A 346 1.24 -15.64 -16.34
N ALA A 347 1.27 -16.89 -16.80
CA ALA A 347 0.42 -17.29 -17.92
C ALA A 347 -1.03 -17.38 -17.44
N ILE A 348 -1.88 -16.50 -17.96
CA ILE A 348 -3.30 -16.49 -17.65
C ILE A 348 -4.07 -17.21 -18.76
N ASN A 349 -4.83 -18.25 -18.37
CA ASN A 349 -5.80 -18.89 -19.23
C ASN A 349 -7.18 -18.30 -18.92
N LEU A 350 -7.67 -17.41 -19.77
CA LEU A 350 -8.96 -16.73 -19.56
C LEU A 350 -10.15 -17.71 -19.59
N ASP A 351 -10.01 -18.90 -20.20
CA ASP A 351 -11.07 -19.93 -20.18
C ASP A 351 -11.36 -20.46 -18.76
N ASP A 352 -10.44 -20.25 -17.82
CA ASP A 352 -10.61 -20.60 -16.40
C ASP A 352 -11.43 -19.55 -15.63
N TYR A 353 -11.73 -18.42 -16.25
CA TYR A 353 -12.42 -17.28 -15.63
C TYR A 353 -13.89 -17.24 -16.06
N THR A 354 -14.73 -16.77 -15.16
CA THR A 354 -16.14 -16.46 -15.47
C THR A 354 -16.19 -15.07 -16.07
N GLU A 355 -16.63 -14.97 -17.31
CA GLU A 355 -16.85 -13.70 -17.98
C GLU A 355 -18.10 -13.01 -17.43
N ILE A 356 -17.96 -11.74 -17.07
CA ILE A 356 -19.07 -10.87 -16.65
C ILE A 356 -19.16 -9.73 -17.66
N THR A 357 -20.34 -9.56 -18.25
CA THR A 357 -20.67 -8.38 -19.06
C THR A 357 -21.30 -7.33 -18.17
N LEU A 358 -20.79 -6.12 -18.21
CA LEU A 358 -21.42 -4.97 -17.59
C LEU A 358 -22.50 -4.47 -18.54
N ASP A 359 -23.78 -4.62 -18.15
CA ASP A 359 -24.94 -4.09 -18.88
C ASP A 359 -25.04 -2.57 -18.74
#